data_4c70280b28e0bcd3a067a153c10f743b
#
_entry.id   4c70280b28e0bcd3a067a153c10f743b
#
_cell.length_a   1.000
_cell.length_b   1.000
_cell.length_c   1.000
_cell.angle_alpha   90.00
_cell.angle_beta   90.00
_cell.angle_gamma   90.00
#
_symmetry.space_group_name_H-M   'P 1'
#
loop_
_entity.id
_entity.type
_entity.pdbx_description
1 polymer ?
#
loop_
_entity_poly.entity_id
_entity_poly.type
_entity_poly.pdbx_seq_one_letter_code
_entity_poly.pdbx_strand_id
1 'polypeptide(L)'
;MRPPALHYKGESIIMPDWKDYLTENQDRFLAELVDFLRIPSISAISAHAGDVLRAAEWVAHRLTSAGMEHVAILPTGGHPVVYADWLHAPGKPTVLIYGHFDVQPVDPLDLWTHPPFEPHIENDRIYARGASDDKGNMLIPILAVEALLRSRGSLPVNVKFFFEGQEEIGSPQIPVFLQQERERFACDLVLSADGGQWSEDQPQILVGLRGGCGVQIDVYGPKMDLHSGMYGGVVQNPIHALVQILDSMRSDDGMITIPGFYDQVRPLSPADRERIAAIPFDEEKLKVSLGVPALFGEAGFTPREREWVRPTLEVNGIWGGFQQEGIKTVLPAEAHAKITCRLVPDQDPQTILELLQAHIKRHTPPGVNVIVTPLAFQAYPYLIPEDDPGNIAVREVLIELYGREPYYVRSGGSIPVCTLFQRQLGAYTSNFAFALDDERFHAPDEFFRLSSFRKGQTAYCMLLERLGR
;
A
#
# COMPACT_ATOMS: atom_id res chain seq x y z
N MET A 1 -26.40 21.37 70.38
CA MET A 1 -25.20 21.70 69.63
C MET A 1 -25.16 20.85 68.36
N ARG A 2 -25.31 21.46 67.20
CA ARG A 2 -25.16 20.78 65.90
C ARG A 2 -23.69 20.83 65.50
N PRO A 3 -23.11 19.75 64.91
CA PRO A 3 -21.74 19.80 64.45
C PRO A 3 -21.63 20.68 63.20
N PRO A 4 -20.45 21.33 62.95
CA PRO A 4 -20.26 22.22 61.81
C PRO A 4 -20.17 21.42 60.49
N ALA A 5 -20.84 21.93 59.46
CA ALA A 5 -20.79 21.41 58.11
C ALA A 5 -19.39 21.63 57.54
N LEU A 6 -18.69 20.57 57.19
CA LEU A 6 -17.47 20.58 56.40
C LEU A 6 -17.82 20.92 54.93
N HIS A 7 -17.51 22.15 54.52
CA HIS A 7 -17.50 22.54 53.11
C HIS A 7 -16.27 21.94 52.46
N TYR A 8 -16.40 20.84 51.73
CA TYR A 8 -15.44 20.43 50.71
C TYR A 8 -15.53 21.44 49.56
N LYS A 9 -14.54 22.29 49.39
CA LYS A 9 -14.29 23.00 48.13
C LYS A 9 -13.87 21.94 47.11
N GLY A 10 -14.82 21.55 46.23
CA GLY A 10 -14.51 20.80 45.03
C GLY A 10 -13.71 21.72 44.11
N GLU A 11 -12.41 21.58 44.12
CA GLU A 11 -11.60 22.03 42.98
C GLU A 11 -12.02 21.18 41.80
N SER A 12 -12.69 21.80 40.82
CA SER A 12 -12.91 21.17 39.51
C SER A 12 -11.52 20.94 38.91
N ILE A 13 -11.07 19.69 38.87
CA ILE A 13 -9.89 19.30 38.10
C ILE A 13 -10.23 19.64 36.68
N ILE A 14 -9.69 20.76 36.16
CA ILE A 14 -9.77 21.07 34.73
C ILE A 14 -8.88 20.02 34.05
N MET A 15 -9.49 19.03 33.37
CA MET A 15 -8.76 18.08 32.58
C MET A 15 -8.08 18.86 31.44
N PRO A 16 -6.76 18.66 31.19
CA PRO A 16 -6.08 19.35 30.10
C PRO A 16 -6.74 19.02 28.76
N ASP A 17 -6.74 19.97 27.84
CA ASP A 17 -7.16 19.70 26.47
C ASP A 17 -6.17 18.70 25.84
N TRP A 18 -6.66 17.85 24.91
CA TRP A 18 -5.79 16.89 24.20
C TRP A 18 -4.64 17.61 23.46
N LYS A 19 -4.81 18.88 23.05
CA LYS A 19 -3.74 19.69 22.45
C LYS A 19 -2.60 19.97 23.43
N ASP A 20 -2.96 20.32 24.67
CA ASP A 20 -1.99 20.53 25.73
C ASP A 20 -1.26 19.23 26.05
N TYR A 21 -2.02 18.11 26.15
CA TYR A 21 -1.43 16.79 26.38
C TYR A 21 -0.45 16.39 25.29
N LEU A 22 -0.79 16.58 24.01
CA LEU A 22 0.12 16.30 22.89
C LEU A 22 1.40 17.16 23.02
N THR A 23 1.26 18.46 23.31
CA THR A 23 2.37 19.39 23.39
C THR A 23 3.33 19.03 24.54
N GLU A 24 2.81 18.71 25.70
CA GLU A 24 3.58 18.36 26.89
C GLU A 24 4.31 17.02 26.79
N ASN A 25 3.86 16.11 25.92
CA ASN A 25 4.41 14.76 25.81
C ASN A 25 5.29 14.52 24.58
N GLN A 26 5.64 15.55 23.79
CA GLN A 26 6.40 15.36 22.53
C GLN A 26 7.75 14.66 22.73
N ASP A 27 8.49 15.00 23.81
CA ASP A 27 9.79 14.37 24.08
C ASP A 27 9.63 12.87 24.39
N ARG A 28 8.58 12.49 25.12
CA ARG A 28 8.26 11.09 25.39
C ARG A 28 7.86 10.36 24.11
N PHE A 29 7.00 10.96 23.28
CA PHE A 29 6.56 10.37 22.03
C PHE A 29 7.73 10.14 21.06
N LEU A 30 8.66 11.09 21.01
CA LEU A 30 9.88 10.93 20.23
C LEU A 30 10.77 9.81 20.78
N ALA A 31 10.92 9.70 22.08
CA ALA A 31 11.69 8.61 22.70
C ALA A 31 11.04 7.24 22.42
N GLU A 32 9.71 7.13 22.47
CA GLU A 32 8.96 5.93 22.12
C GLU A 32 9.16 5.54 20.64
N LEU A 33 9.14 6.52 19.73
CA LEU A 33 9.43 6.27 18.31
C LEU A 33 10.86 5.76 18.10
N VAL A 34 11.85 6.40 18.77
CA VAL A 34 13.25 5.96 18.72
C VAL A 34 13.39 4.51 19.19
N ASP A 35 12.75 4.13 20.31
CA ASP A 35 12.81 2.76 20.82
C ASP A 35 12.15 1.76 19.89
N PHE A 36 11.04 2.15 19.24
CA PHE A 36 10.36 1.30 18.27
C PHE A 36 11.18 1.08 17.00
N LEU A 37 11.86 2.12 16.51
CA LEU A 37 12.70 2.05 15.31
C LEU A 37 13.97 1.21 15.50
N ARG A 38 14.43 1.00 16.75
CA ARG A 38 15.56 0.13 17.05
C ARG A 38 15.28 -1.36 16.84
N ILE A 39 14.02 -1.76 16.69
CA ILE A 39 13.65 -3.17 16.47
C ILE A 39 13.74 -3.48 14.98
N PRO A 40 14.67 -4.35 14.51
CA PRO A 40 14.83 -4.68 13.10
C PRO A 40 13.81 -5.72 12.63
N SER A 41 12.53 -5.33 12.60
CA SER A 41 11.39 -6.20 12.27
C SER A 41 11.28 -6.50 10.78
N ILE A 42 12.34 -7.03 10.17
CA ILE A 42 12.40 -7.36 8.73
C ILE A 42 11.62 -8.65 8.45
N SER A 43 10.42 -8.54 7.91
CA SER A 43 9.52 -9.70 7.69
C SER A 43 10.02 -10.68 6.64
N ALA A 44 10.73 -10.18 5.62
CA ALA A 44 11.22 -10.99 4.51
C ALA A 44 12.37 -11.95 4.87
N ILE A 45 13.02 -11.75 6.02
CA ILE A 45 14.20 -12.51 6.43
C ILE A 45 13.90 -13.37 7.67
N SER A 46 13.93 -14.70 7.52
CA SER A 46 13.55 -15.62 8.58
C SER A 46 14.36 -15.46 9.89
N ALA A 47 15.61 -15.00 9.81
CA ALA A 47 16.45 -14.71 10.98
C ALA A 47 15.87 -13.58 11.85
N HIS A 48 15.06 -12.70 11.29
CA HIS A 48 14.39 -11.58 11.97
C HIS A 48 12.97 -11.91 12.45
N ALA A 49 12.48 -13.16 12.31
CA ALA A 49 11.14 -13.52 12.78
C ALA A 49 10.93 -13.22 14.28
N GLY A 50 11.97 -13.40 15.11
CA GLY A 50 11.97 -13.01 16.52
C GLY A 50 11.88 -11.50 16.74
N ASP A 51 12.42 -10.71 15.82
CA ASP A 51 12.40 -9.26 15.87
C ASP A 51 11.01 -8.72 15.48
N VAL A 52 10.35 -9.34 14.50
CA VAL A 52 8.96 -9.04 14.15
C VAL A 52 8.04 -9.32 15.35
N LEU A 53 8.26 -10.45 16.06
CA LEU A 53 7.50 -10.73 17.29
C LEU A 53 7.77 -9.69 18.38
N ARG A 54 9.02 -9.27 18.60
CA ARG A 54 9.36 -8.19 19.56
C ARG A 54 8.69 -6.86 19.20
N ALA A 55 8.59 -6.54 17.91
CA ALA A 55 7.85 -5.36 17.45
C ALA A 55 6.35 -5.48 17.78
N ALA A 56 5.75 -6.65 17.57
CA ALA A 56 4.37 -6.92 17.96
C ALA A 56 4.16 -6.78 19.48
N GLU A 57 5.09 -7.27 20.30
CA GLU A 57 5.06 -7.14 21.77
C GLU A 57 5.18 -5.66 22.19
N TRP A 58 6.06 -4.90 21.55
CA TRP A 58 6.19 -3.47 21.78
C TRP A 58 4.88 -2.73 21.47
N VAL A 59 4.27 -3.00 20.31
CA VAL A 59 2.99 -2.41 19.90
C VAL A 59 1.87 -2.76 20.88
N ALA A 60 1.76 -4.03 21.28
CA ALA A 60 0.76 -4.47 22.25
C ALA A 60 0.93 -3.77 23.61
N HIS A 61 2.16 -3.66 24.11
CA HIS A 61 2.44 -2.90 25.33
C HIS A 61 2.08 -1.42 25.19
N ARG A 62 2.38 -0.82 24.03
CA ARG A 62 2.11 0.59 23.76
C ARG A 62 0.61 0.89 23.69
N LEU A 63 -0.17 0.03 23.05
CA LEU A 63 -1.65 0.10 23.01
C LEU A 63 -2.25 -0.02 24.41
N THR A 64 -1.77 -0.97 25.23
CA THR A 64 -2.19 -1.11 26.63
C THR A 64 -1.88 0.16 27.43
N SER A 65 -0.70 0.75 27.25
CA SER A 65 -0.27 1.99 27.94
C SER A 65 -1.10 3.20 27.50
N ALA A 66 -1.59 3.21 26.24
CA ALA A 66 -2.51 4.22 25.73
C ALA A 66 -3.91 4.15 26.34
N GLY A 67 -4.26 3.04 26.98
CA GLY A 67 -5.57 2.81 27.58
C GLY A 67 -6.53 2.01 26.71
N MET A 68 -5.99 1.31 25.69
CA MET A 68 -6.80 0.36 24.90
C MET A 68 -7.04 -0.93 25.67
N GLU A 69 -8.15 -1.57 25.34
CA GLU A 69 -8.64 -2.79 25.98
C GLU A 69 -8.45 -3.99 25.04
N HIS A 70 -8.64 -5.20 25.57
CA HIS A 70 -8.60 -6.49 24.85
C HIS A 70 -7.37 -6.65 23.92
N VAL A 71 -6.23 -6.06 24.34
CA VAL A 71 -4.99 -6.09 23.56
C VAL A 71 -4.51 -7.54 23.41
N ALA A 72 -4.30 -7.97 22.18
CA ALA A 72 -3.89 -9.35 21.88
C ALA A 72 -2.94 -9.41 20.67
N ILE A 73 -1.93 -10.28 20.76
CA ILE A 73 -1.08 -10.68 19.63
C ILE A 73 -1.70 -11.96 19.05
N LEU A 74 -2.24 -11.85 17.84
CA LEU A 74 -3.00 -12.90 17.19
C LEU A 74 -2.12 -13.64 16.16
N PRO A 75 -2.02 -14.97 16.24
CA PRO A 75 -1.27 -15.73 15.26
C PRO A 75 -2.03 -15.82 13.93
N THR A 76 -1.34 -15.60 12.81
CA THR A 76 -1.91 -15.68 11.47
C THR A 76 -1.49 -16.92 10.68
N GLY A 77 -0.53 -17.68 11.20
CA GLY A 77 0.20 -18.73 10.47
C GLY A 77 1.47 -18.21 9.79
N GLY A 78 1.70 -16.90 9.82
CA GLY A 78 2.93 -16.19 9.47
C GLY A 78 3.32 -15.24 10.61
N HIS A 79 3.69 -14.00 10.27
CA HIS A 79 3.90 -12.97 11.28
C HIS A 79 2.57 -12.50 11.90
N PRO A 80 2.56 -12.11 13.20
CA PRO A 80 1.32 -11.87 13.92
C PRO A 80 0.63 -10.56 13.53
N VAL A 81 -0.66 -10.47 13.90
CA VAL A 81 -1.42 -9.24 13.96
C VAL A 81 -1.60 -8.82 15.41
N VAL A 82 -1.43 -7.54 15.71
CA VAL A 82 -1.76 -6.97 17.03
C VAL A 82 -3.14 -6.34 16.94
N TYR A 83 -4.03 -6.79 17.81
CA TYR A 83 -5.39 -6.28 17.99
C TYR A 83 -5.48 -5.49 19.29
N ALA A 84 -6.32 -4.46 19.28
CA ALA A 84 -6.81 -3.79 20.48
C ALA A 84 -8.16 -3.13 20.17
N ASP A 85 -8.98 -2.86 21.18
CA ASP A 85 -10.20 -2.09 20.99
C ASP A 85 -10.49 -1.14 22.17
N TRP A 86 -11.43 -0.22 21.92
CA TRP A 86 -12.14 0.58 22.90
C TRP A 86 -13.55 0.82 22.37
N LEU A 87 -14.57 0.17 22.97
CA LEU A 87 -15.92 0.06 22.42
C LEU A 87 -16.99 0.68 23.36
N HIS A 88 -16.69 1.84 23.95
CA HIS A 88 -17.56 2.50 24.93
C HIS A 88 -18.27 3.75 24.38
N ALA A 89 -18.38 3.90 23.05
CA ALA A 89 -19.11 4.97 22.39
C ALA A 89 -20.43 4.43 21.76
N PRO A 90 -21.50 4.20 22.55
CA PRO A 90 -22.72 3.57 22.05
C PRO A 90 -23.40 4.44 20.98
N GLY A 91 -23.78 3.82 19.85
CA GLY A 91 -24.45 4.49 18.73
C GLY A 91 -23.51 5.33 17.85
N LYS A 92 -22.21 5.31 18.13
CA LYS A 92 -21.18 5.92 17.28
C LYS A 92 -20.53 4.88 16.37
N PRO A 93 -19.95 5.29 15.23
CA PRO A 93 -19.29 4.36 14.33
C PRO A 93 -18.10 3.65 15.00
N THR A 94 -17.79 2.46 14.48
CA THR A 94 -16.60 1.69 14.82
C THR A 94 -15.55 1.91 13.73
N VAL A 95 -14.43 2.50 14.11
CA VAL A 95 -13.30 2.81 13.24
C VAL A 95 -12.21 1.75 13.44
N LEU A 96 -11.82 1.07 12.37
CA LEU A 96 -10.66 0.18 12.37
C LEU A 96 -9.44 0.95 11.88
N ILE A 97 -8.41 1.06 12.70
CA ILE A 97 -7.14 1.72 12.34
C ILE A 97 -6.14 0.64 11.94
N TYR A 98 -5.63 0.75 10.71
CA TYR A 98 -4.66 -0.15 10.11
C TYR A 98 -3.28 0.49 10.01
N GLY A 99 -2.25 -0.33 10.10
CA GLY A 99 -0.84 -0.02 9.85
C GLY A 99 0.00 -1.29 9.96
N HIS A 100 1.31 -1.20 9.71
CA HIS A 100 2.21 -2.33 9.82
C HIS A 100 3.50 -2.00 10.58
N PHE A 101 4.04 -3.01 11.27
CA PHE A 101 5.25 -2.85 12.07
C PHE A 101 6.46 -3.62 11.53
N ASP A 102 6.29 -4.35 10.44
CA ASP A 102 7.42 -4.90 9.71
C ASP A 102 8.03 -3.87 8.77
N VAL A 103 9.23 -4.15 8.31
CA VAL A 103 10.03 -3.24 7.49
C VAL A 103 10.79 -4.00 6.41
N GLN A 104 11.13 -3.30 5.33
CA GLN A 104 11.97 -3.82 4.26
C GLN A 104 13.40 -4.15 4.71
N PRO A 105 14.09 -5.07 4.02
CA PRO A 105 15.53 -5.24 4.14
C PRO A 105 16.30 -3.93 3.95
N VAL A 106 17.49 -3.87 4.54
CA VAL A 106 18.30 -2.64 4.59
C VAL A 106 19.41 -2.58 3.51
N ASP A 107 19.53 -3.61 2.70
CA ASP A 107 20.56 -3.69 1.66
C ASP A 107 20.34 -2.63 0.56
N PRO A 108 21.44 -2.04 0.05
CA PRO A 108 22.83 -2.24 0.43
C PRO A 108 23.23 -1.37 1.64
N LEU A 109 23.82 -2.00 2.67
CA LEU A 109 24.21 -1.33 3.93
C LEU A 109 25.26 -0.23 3.77
N ASP A 110 26.14 -0.35 2.79
CA ASP A 110 27.21 0.61 2.50
C ASP A 110 26.73 1.97 1.97
N LEU A 111 25.46 2.06 1.59
CA LEU A 111 24.82 3.31 1.18
C LEU A 111 24.10 4.06 2.32
N TRP A 112 24.03 3.49 3.52
CA TRP A 112 23.47 4.17 4.67
C TRP A 112 24.48 5.10 5.33
N THR A 113 24.09 6.36 5.52
CA THR A 113 24.91 7.35 6.26
C THR A 113 24.96 7.04 7.76
N HIS A 114 23.89 6.51 8.32
CA HIS A 114 23.77 6.07 9.69
C HIS A 114 23.26 4.62 9.74
N PRO A 115 23.62 3.81 10.77
CA PRO A 115 23.10 2.44 10.87
C PRO A 115 21.56 2.44 10.87
N PRO A 116 20.91 1.60 10.04
CA PRO A 116 19.46 1.69 9.78
C PRO A 116 18.56 1.45 10.98
N PHE A 117 19.07 0.82 12.06
CA PHE A 117 18.33 0.59 13.31
C PHE A 117 18.95 1.31 14.52
N GLU A 118 19.76 2.34 14.26
CA GLU A 118 20.24 3.31 15.26
C GLU A 118 19.67 4.69 14.89
N PRO A 119 18.43 5.02 15.29
CA PRO A 119 17.73 6.23 14.84
C PRO A 119 18.56 7.49 15.09
N HIS A 120 18.78 8.27 14.03
CA HIS A 120 19.51 9.51 14.06
C HIS A 120 18.59 10.70 13.80
N ILE A 121 18.64 11.72 14.65
CA ILE A 121 17.78 12.90 14.55
C ILE A 121 18.61 14.08 14.12
N GLU A 122 18.28 14.67 12.99
CA GLU A 122 18.92 15.86 12.44
C GLU A 122 17.92 16.68 11.61
N ASN A 123 17.95 18.00 11.71
CA ASN A 123 17.16 18.93 10.89
C ASN A 123 15.65 18.61 10.84
N ASP A 124 15.03 18.37 12.02
CA ASP A 124 13.61 17.98 12.17
C ASP A 124 13.22 16.68 11.44
N ARG A 125 14.19 15.77 11.24
CA ARG A 125 14.03 14.45 10.63
C ARG A 125 14.59 13.37 11.53
N ILE A 126 13.95 12.21 11.54
CA ILE A 126 14.46 10.99 12.17
C ILE A 126 14.79 9.99 11.07
N TYR A 127 16.06 9.60 11.00
CA TYR A 127 16.60 8.66 10.00
C TYR A 127 16.67 7.27 10.59
N ALA A 128 15.94 6.32 10.03
CA ALA A 128 16.00 4.89 10.33
C ALA A 128 15.15 4.12 9.31
N ARG A 129 15.40 2.82 9.13
CA ARG A 129 14.50 1.94 8.40
C ARG A 129 13.17 1.81 9.15
N GLY A 130 12.05 1.98 8.43
CA GLY A 130 10.70 1.97 9.00
C GLY A 130 10.30 3.31 9.63
N ALA A 131 11.11 4.36 9.53
CA ALA A 131 10.80 5.65 10.12
C ALA A 131 9.55 6.28 9.50
N SER A 132 9.41 6.17 8.19
CA SER A 132 8.27 6.67 7.42
C SER A 132 7.31 5.54 7.02
N ASP A 133 7.84 4.38 6.72
CA ASP A 133 7.12 3.21 6.22
C ASP A 133 7.31 2.01 7.18
N ASP A 134 6.40 1.79 8.15
CA ASP A 134 5.21 2.56 8.55
C ASP A 134 5.23 2.91 10.05
N LYS A 135 6.29 2.52 10.81
CA LYS A 135 6.36 2.66 12.28
C LYS A 135 6.09 4.08 12.77
N GLY A 136 6.59 5.09 12.05
CA GLY A 136 6.35 6.48 12.41
C GLY A 136 4.89 6.88 12.24
N ASN A 137 4.29 6.53 11.12
CA ASN A 137 2.88 6.81 10.84
C ASN A 137 1.94 5.97 11.73
N MET A 138 2.19 4.65 11.86
CA MET A 138 1.31 3.79 12.67
C MET A 138 1.33 4.13 14.17
N LEU A 139 2.40 4.77 14.69
CA LEU A 139 2.45 5.23 16.07
C LEU A 139 1.52 6.43 16.31
N ILE A 140 1.32 7.28 15.31
CA ILE A 140 0.50 8.50 15.38
C ILE A 140 -0.90 8.26 15.97
N PRO A 141 -1.74 7.35 15.41
CA PRO A 141 -3.08 7.10 15.94
C PRO A 141 -3.08 6.55 17.37
N ILE A 142 -2.07 5.81 17.78
CA ILE A 142 -1.95 5.34 19.18
C ILE A 142 -1.78 6.53 20.12
N LEU A 143 -0.92 7.50 19.75
CA LEU A 143 -0.68 8.72 20.54
C LEU A 143 -1.92 9.62 20.58
N ALA A 144 -2.65 9.73 19.48
CA ALA A 144 -3.90 10.49 19.43
C ALA A 144 -4.99 9.90 20.33
N VAL A 145 -5.17 8.58 20.28
CA VAL A 145 -6.11 7.86 21.15
C VAL A 145 -5.72 8.04 22.61
N GLU A 146 -4.44 7.91 22.96
CA GLU A 146 -3.95 8.18 24.32
C GLU A 146 -4.27 9.61 24.76
N ALA A 147 -4.00 10.60 23.90
CA ALA A 147 -4.25 12.01 24.24
C ALA A 147 -5.74 12.26 24.54
N LEU A 148 -6.64 11.69 23.73
CA LEU A 148 -8.09 11.79 23.95
C LEU A 148 -8.52 11.07 25.24
N LEU A 149 -8.05 9.87 25.50
CA LEU A 149 -8.39 9.13 26.71
C LEU A 149 -7.85 9.80 27.97
N ARG A 150 -6.62 10.31 27.95
CA ARG A 150 -6.01 11.01 29.10
C ARG A 150 -6.64 12.36 29.39
N SER A 151 -7.10 13.08 28.35
CA SER A 151 -7.71 14.40 28.52
C SER A 151 -9.21 14.35 28.81
N ARG A 152 -9.93 13.34 28.30
CA ARG A 152 -11.41 13.30 28.38
C ARG A 152 -11.97 12.06 29.07
N GLY A 153 -11.14 11.05 29.28
CA GLY A 153 -11.56 9.76 29.83
C GLY A 153 -12.38 8.89 28.85
N SER A 154 -12.57 9.34 27.59
CA SER A 154 -13.37 8.62 26.59
C SER A 154 -12.96 8.99 25.17
N LEU A 155 -13.25 8.09 24.20
CA LEU A 155 -13.12 8.38 22.78
C LEU A 155 -14.49 8.80 22.20
N PRO A 156 -14.50 9.64 21.16
CA PRO A 156 -15.73 10.08 20.51
C PRO A 156 -16.40 9.03 19.62
N VAL A 157 -15.67 7.97 19.27
CA VAL A 157 -16.08 6.83 18.43
C VAL A 157 -15.58 5.52 19.02
N ASN A 158 -16.11 4.39 18.59
CA ASN A 158 -15.51 3.09 18.88
C ASN A 158 -14.24 2.93 18.02
N VAL A 159 -13.15 2.47 18.61
CA VAL A 159 -11.88 2.28 17.92
C VAL A 159 -11.41 0.85 18.04
N LYS A 160 -10.95 0.29 16.94
CA LYS A 160 -10.23 -0.98 16.86
C LYS A 160 -8.90 -0.75 16.15
N PHE A 161 -7.88 -1.51 16.53
CA PHE A 161 -6.59 -1.53 15.84
C PHE A 161 -6.36 -2.88 15.17
N PHE A 162 -5.83 -2.82 13.95
CA PHE A 162 -5.31 -3.95 13.17
C PHE A 162 -3.91 -3.58 12.70
N PHE A 163 -2.90 -4.01 13.44
CA PHE A 163 -1.51 -3.78 13.06
C PHE A 163 -0.84 -5.09 12.70
N GLU A 164 -0.34 -5.22 11.46
CA GLU A 164 0.27 -6.45 10.96
C GLU A 164 1.80 -6.40 10.91
N GLY A 165 2.43 -7.57 10.85
CA GLY A 165 3.89 -7.72 10.74
C GLY A 165 4.33 -8.42 9.46
N GLN A 166 3.60 -8.26 8.34
CA GLN A 166 3.87 -8.94 7.07
C GLN A 166 3.40 -8.18 5.82
N GLU A 167 3.16 -6.87 5.93
CA GLU A 167 2.75 -6.03 4.80
C GLU A 167 3.81 -6.03 3.71
N GLU A 168 5.05 -5.88 4.10
CA GLU A 168 6.24 -5.76 3.24
C GLU A 168 6.57 -7.03 2.44
N ILE A 169 5.90 -8.13 2.76
CA ILE A 169 5.92 -9.38 1.98
C ILE A 169 4.57 -9.69 1.32
N GLY A 170 3.66 -8.70 1.26
CA GLY A 170 2.36 -8.78 0.59
C GLY A 170 1.25 -9.45 1.39
N SER A 171 1.33 -9.46 2.71
CA SER A 171 0.29 -9.95 3.65
C SER A 171 -0.28 -11.35 3.34
N PRO A 172 0.55 -12.35 3.07
CA PRO A 172 0.11 -13.61 2.44
C PRO A 172 -0.88 -14.42 3.28
N GLN A 173 -0.87 -14.30 4.61
CA GLN A 173 -1.78 -15.01 5.50
C GLN A 173 -3.01 -14.19 5.91
N ILE A 174 -2.99 -12.87 5.71
CA ILE A 174 -4.06 -11.96 6.13
C ILE A 174 -5.41 -12.29 5.49
N PRO A 175 -5.52 -12.69 4.20
CA PRO A 175 -6.82 -13.04 3.63
C PRO A 175 -7.57 -14.16 4.38
N VAL A 176 -6.85 -15.22 4.74
CA VAL A 176 -7.43 -16.37 5.48
C VAL A 176 -7.68 -16.00 6.94
N PHE A 177 -6.73 -15.32 7.56
CA PHE A 177 -6.82 -14.85 8.94
C PHE A 177 -8.05 -13.92 9.14
N LEU A 178 -8.18 -12.91 8.29
CA LEU A 178 -9.28 -11.95 8.39
C LEU A 178 -10.64 -12.61 8.15
N GLN A 179 -10.72 -13.61 7.27
CA GLN A 179 -11.94 -14.39 7.07
C GLN A 179 -12.36 -15.16 8.34
N GLN A 180 -11.37 -15.71 9.08
CA GLN A 180 -11.62 -16.43 10.33
C GLN A 180 -11.99 -15.51 11.49
N GLU A 181 -11.39 -14.33 11.55
CA GLU A 181 -11.58 -13.34 12.62
C GLU A 181 -12.53 -12.19 12.24
N ARG A 182 -13.36 -12.37 11.21
CA ARG A 182 -14.21 -11.31 10.63
C ARG A 182 -15.04 -10.55 11.65
N GLU A 183 -15.63 -11.26 12.63
CA GLU A 183 -16.46 -10.65 13.65
C GLU A 183 -15.67 -9.73 14.59
N ARG A 184 -14.43 -10.13 14.92
CA ARG A 184 -13.53 -9.33 15.76
C ARG A 184 -13.20 -7.99 15.09
N PHE A 185 -12.96 -8.01 13.78
CA PHE A 185 -12.56 -6.83 13.00
C PHE A 185 -13.74 -6.11 12.33
N ALA A 186 -14.98 -6.52 12.57
CA ALA A 186 -16.17 -5.82 12.05
C ALA A 186 -16.12 -4.33 12.43
N CYS A 187 -16.32 -3.45 11.44
CA CYS A 187 -16.20 -2.00 11.56
C CYS A 187 -17.07 -1.30 10.52
N ASP A 188 -17.30 0.00 10.70
CA ASP A 188 -18.04 0.82 9.75
C ASP A 188 -17.13 1.46 8.69
N LEU A 189 -15.87 1.75 9.05
CA LEU A 189 -14.85 2.28 8.14
C LEU A 189 -13.45 1.89 8.62
N VAL A 190 -12.49 1.94 7.71
CA VAL A 190 -11.08 1.72 8.00
C VAL A 190 -10.29 3.01 7.76
N LEU A 191 -9.39 3.35 8.67
CA LEU A 191 -8.36 4.37 8.48
C LEU A 191 -7.01 3.69 8.34
N SER A 192 -6.35 3.86 7.20
CA SER A 192 -4.98 3.39 7.02
C SER A 192 -3.99 4.45 7.45
N ALA A 193 -3.13 4.11 8.39
CA ALA A 193 -1.99 4.94 8.79
C ALA A 193 -0.79 4.79 7.82
N ASP A 194 -0.84 3.83 6.91
CA ASP A 194 0.16 3.61 5.89
C ASP A 194 -0.09 4.51 4.67
N GLY A 195 0.94 5.24 4.22
CA GLY A 195 0.90 6.16 3.09
C GLY A 195 1.36 7.58 3.43
N GLY A 196 0.84 8.60 2.72
CA GLY A 196 1.34 9.97 2.93
C GLY A 196 0.53 11.09 2.29
N GLN A 197 1.10 12.29 2.36
CA GLN A 197 0.58 13.52 1.79
C GLN A 197 1.37 13.92 0.54
N TRP A 198 0.79 14.78 -0.31
CA TRP A 198 1.43 15.25 -1.55
C TRP A 198 2.71 16.06 -1.29
N SER A 199 2.67 16.95 -0.30
CA SER A 199 3.82 17.73 0.17
C SER A 199 3.57 18.27 1.57
N GLU A 200 4.55 18.95 2.17
CA GLU A 200 4.41 19.58 3.49
C GLU A 200 3.23 20.56 3.58
N ASP A 201 2.88 21.23 2.45
CA ASP A 201 1.84 22.27 2.38
C ASP A 201 0.59 21.85 1.60
N GLN A 202 0.61 20.74 0.90
CA GLN A 202 -0.48 20.28 0.06
C GLN A 202 -0.94 18.88 0.50
N PRO A 203 -2.16 18.75 1.00
CA PRO A 203 -2.70 17.45 1.35
C PRO A 203 -3.15 16.66 0.13
N GLN A 204 -3.27 15.33 0.29
CA GLN A 204 -3.88 14.44 -0.68
C GLN A 204 -4.81 13.42 -0.02
N ILE A 205 -5.74 12.90 -0.80
CA ILE A 205 -6.58 11.75 -0.45
C ILE A 205 -6.36 10.69 -1.53
N LEU A 206 -5.89 9.52 -1.12
CA LEU A 206 -5.74 8.37 -2.01
C LEU A 206 -7.11 7.72 -2.21
N VAL A 207 -7.69 7.88 -3.41
CA VAL A 207 -9.03 7.38 -3.72
C VAL A 207 -9.04 6.09 -4.52
N GLY A 208 -7.91 5.69 -5.10
CA GLY A 208 -7.87 4.49 -5.91
C GLY A 208 -6.48 3.87 -6.03
N LEU A 209 -6.47 2.54 -6.17
CA LEU A 209 -5.28 1.72 -6.34
C LEU A 209 -5.49 0.80 -7.53
N ARG A 210 -4.44 0.55 -8.32
CA ARG A 210 -4.51 -0.48 -9.35
C ARG A 210 -4.39 -1.87 -8.73
N GLY A 211 -5.14 -2.81 -9.29
CA GLY A 211 -4.96 -4.22 -9.07
C GLY A 211 -3.84 -4.80 -9.94
N GLY A 212 -3.72 -6.11 -9.93
CA GLY A 212 -2.77 -6.77 -10.82
C GLY A 212 -2.92 -8.28 -10.87
N CYS A 213 -2.43 -8.86 -11.97
CA CYS A 213 -2.26 -10.28 -12.16
C CYS A 213 -1.14 -10.54 -13.17
N GLY A 214 -0.73 -11.78 -13.33
CA GLY A 214 0.29 -12.09 -14.32
C GLY A 214 0.33 -13.55 -14.69
N VAL A 215 1.04 -13.84 -15.80
CA VAL A 215 1.25 -15.19 -16.30
C VAL A 215 2.71 -15.39 -16.73
N GLN A 216 3.17 -16.62 -16.62
CA GLN A 216 4.32 -17.12 -17.35
C GLN A 216 3.84 -17.87 -18.60
N ILE A 217 4.48 -17.62 -19.72
CA ILE A 217 4.24 -18.31 -21.01
C ILE A 217 5.46 -19.14 -21.32
N ASP A 218 5.28 -20.45 -21.48
CA ASP A 218 6.33 -21.38 -21.86
C ASP A 218 5.97 -21.98 -23.23
N VAL A 219 6.80 -21.74 -24.22
CA VAL A 219 6.61 -22.23 -25.61
C VAL A 219 7.62 -23.33 -25.91
N TYR A 220 7.14 -24.52 -26.18
CA TYR A 220 7.93 -25.69 -26.46
C TYR A 220 7.79 -26.08 -27.94
N GLY A 221 8.92 -26.25 -28.60
CA GLY A 221 9.01 -26.69 -30.01
C GLY A 221 9.58 -28.12 -30.13
N PRO A 222 10.72 -28.30 -30.80
CA PRO A 222 11.36 -29.61 -30.95
C PRO A 222 11.88 -30.16 -29.64
N LYS A 223 12.11 -31.46 -29.52
CA LYS A 223 12.59 -32.13 -28.31
C LYS A 223 13.99 -31.67 -27.85
N MET A 224 14.77 -31.07 -28.74
CA MET A 224 16.12 -30.54 -28.48
C MET A 224 16.42 -29.42 -29.47
N ASP A 225 17.46 -28.65 -29.23
CA ASP A 225 17.99 -27.69 -30.19
C ASP A 225 18.33 -28.37 -31.51
N LEU A 226 17.90 -27.78 -32.61
CA LEU A 226 18.13 -28.30 -33.97
C LEU A 226 19.08 -27.37 -34.73
N HIS A 227 19.81 -27.93 -35.68
CA HIS A 227 20.64 -27.17 -36.62
C HIS A 227 19.78 -26.27 -37.50
N SER A 228 19.92 -24.93 -37.36
CA SER A 228 19.06 -23.98 -38.09
C SER A 228 19.15 -24.05 -39.61
N GLY A 229 20.31 -24.41 -40.15
CA GLY A 229 20.50 -24.58 -41.56
C GLY A 229 19.84 -25.84 -42.15
N MET A 230 19.54 -26.86 -41.31
CA MET A 230 18.90 -28.09 -41.75
C MET A 230 17.39 -28.07 -41.52
N TYR A 231 16.92 -27.40 -40.48
CA TYR A 231 15.53 -27.43 -40.03
C TYR A 231 14.83 -26.09 -40.09
N GLY A 232 15.57 -24.97 -40.37
CA GLY A 232 14.97 -23.65 -40.58
C GLY A 232 14.00 -23.66 -41.75
N GLY A 233 12.80 -23.13 -41.57
CA GLY A 233 11.72 -23.16 -42.54
C GLY A 233 10.93 -24.49 -42.56
N VAL A 234 11.35 -25.52 -41.82
CA VAL A 234 10.68 -26.83 -41.72
C VAL A 234 10.01 -27.00 -40.34
N VAL A 235 10.68 -26.55 -39.27
CA VAL A 235 10.19 -26.63 -37.88
C VAL A 235 9.91 -25.23 -37.35
N GLN A 236 8.79 -25.06 -36.67
CA GLN A 236 8.43 -23.80 -36.05
C GLN A 236 9.45 -23.44 -34.93
N ASN A 237 10.00 -22.24 -34.99
CA ASN A 237 10.90 -21.72 -33.97
C ASN A 237 10.09 -21.20 -32.79
N PRO A 238 10.30 -21.72 -31.55
CA PRO A 238 9.60 -21.26 -30.35
C PRO A 238 9.76 -19.75 -30.05
N ILE A 239 10.91 -19.16 -30.37
CA ILE A 239 11.11 -17.71 -30.21
C ILE A 239 10.21 -16.93 -31.18
N HIS A 240 10.12 -17.34 -32.44
CA HIS A 240 9.22 -16.69 -33.41
C HIS A 240 7.74 -16.83 -32.98
N ALA A 241 7.36 -18.02 -32.48
CA ALA A 241 6.01 -18.25 -31.97
C ALA A 241 5.71 -17.36 -30.76
N LEU A 242 6.64 -17.24 -29.79
CA LEU A 242 6.49 -16.39 -28.62
C LEU A 242 6.40 -14.90 -29.00
N VAL A 243 7.28 -14.42 -29.88
CA VAL A 243 7.25 -13.03 -30.37
C VAL A 243 5.91 -12.72 -31.04
N GLN A 244 5.40 -13.62 -31.89
CA GLN A 244 4.10 -13.47 -32.56
C GLN A 244 2.94 -13.39 -31.52
N ILE A 245 2.98 -14.20 -30.47
CA ILE A 245 1.98 -14.17 -29.39
C ILE A 245 2.05 -12.84 -28.65
N LEU A 246 3.24 -12.39 -28.27
CA LEU A 246 3.43 -11.12 -27.54
C LEU A 246 3.00 -9.90 -28.37
N ASP A 247 3.40 -9.87 -29.66
CA ASP A 247 3.05 -8.80 -30.60
C ASP A 247 1.53 -8.68 -30.79
N SER A 248 0.82 -9.80 -30.79
CA SER A 248 -0.65 -9.82 -30.92
C SER A 248 -1.41 -9.23 -29.74
N MET A 249 -0.75 -8.98 -28.59
CA MET A 249 -1.41 -8.49 -27.37
C MET A 249 -1.50 -6.97 -27.28
N ARG A 250 -0.79 -6.25 -28.17
CA ARG A 250 -0.67 -4.80 -28.08
C ARG A 250 -0.62 -4.19 -29.48
N SER A 251 -1.28 -3.06 -29.67
CA SER A 251 -1.20 -2.28 -30.89
C SER A 251 -0.09 -1.22 -30.82
N ASP A 252 0.27 -0.66 -31.98
CA ASP A 252 1.32 0.37 -32.10
C ASP A 252 0.99 1.66 -31.32
N ASP A 253 -0.28 1.95 -31.10
CA ASP A 253 -0.76 3.10 -30.32
C ASP A 253 -0.92 2.82 -28.82
N GLY A 254 -0.42 1.66 -28.37
CA GLY A 254 -0.32 1.30 -26.95
C GLY A 254 -1.56 0.65 -26.35
N MET A 255 -2.61 0.38 -27.15
CA MET A 255 -3.80 -0.35 -26.67
C MET A 255 -3.53 -1.83 -26.49
N ILE A 256 -4.14 -2.45 -25.49
CA ILE A 256 -4.17 -3.91 -25.33
C ILE A 256 -5.22 -4.48 -26.28
N THR A 257 -4.82 -5.39 -27.15
CA THR A 257 -5.66 -5.94 -28.23
C THR A 257 -6.39 -7.24 -27.87
N ILE A 258 -6.31 -7.65 -26.60
CA ILE A 258 -6.97 -8.84 -26.08
C ILE A 258 -8.48 -8.59 -26.03
N PRO A 259 -9.33 -9.34 -26.77
CA PRO A 259 -10.77 -9.14 -26.75
C PRO A 259 -11.36 -9.27 -25.34
N GLY A 260 -12.20 -8.31 -24.94
CA GLY A 260 -12.82 -8.28 -23.61
C GLY A 260 -11.98 -7.60 -22.52
N PHE A 261 -10.70 -7.29 -22.78
CA PHE A 261 -9.80 -6.75 -21.76
C PHE A 261 -10.29 -5.41 -21.18
N TYR A 262 -10.95 -4.58 -21.98
CA TYR A 262 -11.48 -3.28 -21.60
C TYR A 262 -12.96 -3.27 -21.22
N ASP A 263 -13.68 -4.40 -21.31
CA ASP A 263 -15.15 -4.42 -21.17
C ASP A 263 -15.63 -3.89 -19.81
N GLN A 264 -14.84 -4.07 -18.77
CA GLN A 264 -15.14 -3.60 -17.40
C GLN A 264 -14.45 -2.28 -17.03
N VAL A 265 -13.64 -1.71 -17.94
CA VAL A 265 -12.92 -0.47 -17.67
C VAL A 265 -13.89 0.72 -17.70
N ARG A 266 -14.03 1.42 -16.58
CA ARG A 266 -14.89 2.62 -16.52
C ARG A 266 -14.40 3.69 -17.48
N PRO A 267 -15.31 4.33 -18.27
CA PRO A 267 -14.96 5.53 -19.00
C PRO A 267 -14.51 6.64 -18.03
N LEU A 268 -13.45 7.34 -18.39
CA LEU A 268 -12.99 8.51 -17.61
C LEU A 268 -14.00 9.64 -17.79
N SER A 269 -14.63 10.07 -16.69
CA SER A 269 -15.58 11.19 -16.73
C SER A 269 -14.86 12.53 -16.97
N PRO A 270 -15.53 13.56 -17.56
CA PRO A 270 -14.96 14.89 -17.67
C PRO A 270 -14.51 15.46 -16.31
N ALA A 271 -15.27 15.22 -15.24
CA ALA A 271 -14.94 15.69 -13.90
C ALA A 271 -13.68 15.02 -13.35
N ASP A 272 -13.52 13.68 -13.54
CA ASP A 272 -12.29 12.97 -13.15
C ASP A 272 -11.10 13.49 -13.94
N ARG A 273 -11.26 13.75 -15.24
CA ARG A 273 -10.20 14.29 -16.11
C ARG A 273 -9.75 15.67 -15.63
N GLU A 274 -10.68 16.55 -15.27
CA GLU A 274 -10.38 17.86 -14.70
C GLU A 274 -9.63 17.75 -13.36
N ARG A 275 -10.04 16.86 -12.48
CA ARG A 275 -9.37 16.62 -11.20
C ARG A 275 -7.94 16.09 -11.39
N ILE A 276 -7.73 15.15 -12.29
CA ILE A 276 -6.39 14.63 -12.62
C ILE A 276 -5.53 15.74 -13.22
N ALA A 277 -6.08 16.56 -14.11
CA ALA A 277 -5.37 17.67 -14.74
C ALA A 277 -5.02 18.80 -13.76
N ALA A 278 -5.79 18.98 -12.67
CA ALA A 278 -5.49 19.97 -11.63
C ALA A 278 -4.25 19.64 -10.80
N ILE A 279 -3.79 18.38 -10.83
CA ILE A 279 -2.60 17.93 -10.09
C ILE A 279 -1.36 18.26 -10.90
N PRO A 280 -0.36 18.98 -10.35
CA PRO A 280 0.84 19.35 -11.06
C PRO A 280 1.57 18.13 -11.66
N PHE A 281 1.89 18.23 -12.95
CA PHE A 281 2.63 17.20 -13.66
C PHE A 281 3.57 17.84 -14.69
N ASP A 282 4.85 17.54 -14.59
CA ASP A 282 5.89 18.02 -15.51
C ASP A 282 6.42 16.86 -16.33
N GLU A 283 5.95 16.72 -17.56
CA GLU A 283 6.33 15.65 -18.48
C GLU A 283 7.83 15.70 -18.85
N GLU A 284 8.37 16.88 -19.05
CA GLU A 284 9.79 17.05 -19.40
C GLU A 284 10.69 16.65 -18.24
N LYS A 285 10.35 17.07 -17.01
CA LYS A 285 11.08 16.67 -15.81
C LYS A 285 11.02 15.15 -15.62
N LEU A 286 9.87 14.52 -15.86
CA LEU A 286 9.73 13.06 -15.78
C LEU A 286 10.60 12.35 -16.81
N LYS A 287 10.60 12.78 -18.07
CA LYS A 287 11.46 12.20 -19.11
C LYS A 287 12.95 12.28 -18.75
N VAL A 288 13.36 13.43 -18.24
CA VAL A 288 14.76 13.62 -17.78
C VAL A 288 15.09 12.69 -16.61
N SER A 289 14.23 12.60 -15.61
CA SER A 289 14.45 11.76 -14.42
C SER A 289 14.51 10.26 -14.76
N LEU A 290 13.73 9.82 -15.76
CA LEU A 290 13.70 8.43 -16.24
C LEU A 290 14.78 8.13 -17.30
N GLY A 291 15.42 9.14 -17.86
CA GLY A 291 16.42 8.98 -18.93
C GLY A 291 15.81 8.48 -20.26
N VAL A 292 14.54 8.79 -20.54
CA VAL A 292 13.85 8.35 -21.76
C VAL A 292 13.63 9.52 -22.74
N PRO A 293 13.69 9.28 -24.06
CA PRO A 293 13.49 10.33 -25.06
C PRO A 293 12.03 10.73 -25.23
N ALA A 294 11.09 9.84 -24.90
CA ALA A 294 9.64 10.06 -25.00
C ALA A 294 8.90 9.16 -24.03
N LEU A 295 7.72 9.59 -23.59
CA LEU A 295 6.76 8.74 -22.88
C LEU A 295 5.91 7.98 -23.90
N PHE A 296 5.50 6.76 -23.54
CA PHE A 296 4.69 5.89 -24.38
C PHE A 296 3.43 5.43 -23.64
N GLY A 297 2.40 5.06 -24.36
CA GLY A 297 1.17 4.45 -23.84
C GLY A 297 -0.06 4.82 -24.65
N GLU A 298 -1.22 4.39 -24.18
CA GLU A 298 -2.51 4.46 -24.87
C GLU A 298 -2.83 5.88 -25.35
N ALA A 299 -3.17 6.02 -26.65
CA ALA A 299 -3.50 7.29 -27.26
C ALA A 299 -4.77 7.90 -26.65
N GLY A 300 -4.84 9.25 -26.59
CA GLY A 300 -5.99 9.98 -26.04
C GLY A 300 -6.01 10.12 -24.52
N PHE A 301 -4.99 9.61 -23.82
CA PHE A 301 -4.80 9.76 -22.39
C PHE A 301 -3.45 10.42 -22.07
N THR A 302 -3.44 11.30 -21.07
CA THR A 302 -2.20 11.87 -20.53
C THR A 302 -1.38 10.82 -19.81
N PRO A 303 -0.06 11.01 -19.58
CA PRO A 303 0.75 10.04 -18.83
C PRO A 303 0.17 9.71 -17.46
N ARG A 304 -0.34 10.70 -16.74
CA ARG A 304 -0.96 10.49 -15.42
C ARG A 304 -2.28 9.71 -15.52
N GLU A 305 -3.11 9.99 -16.53
CA GLU A 305 -4.32 9.19 -16.75
C GLU A 305 -3.99 7.72 -17.09
N ARG A 306 -2.94 7.48 -17.89
CA ARG A 306 -2.46 6.13 -18.18
C ARG A 306 -2.02 5.40 -16.92
N GLU A 307 -1.27 6.08 -16.06
CA GLU A 307 -0.80 5.53 -14.79
C GLU A 307 -1.97 5.17 -13.84
N TRP A 308 -3.02 5.99 -13.78
CA TRP A 308 -4.02 5.91 -12.73
C TRP A 308 -5.32 5.22 -13.13
N VAL A 309 -5.76 5.38 -14.38
CA VAL A 309 -7.10 4.98 -14.81
C VAL A 309 -7.12 4.08 -16.04
N ARG A 310 -5.94 3.71 -16.54
CA ARG A 310 -5.84 2.75 -17.65
C ARG A 310 -5.14 1.46 -17.21
N PRO A 311 -5.63 0.30 -17.65
CA PRO A 311 -4.92 -0.96 -17.39
C PRO A 311 -3.66 -1.04 -18.24
N THR A 312 -2.69 -1.83 -17.79
CA THR A 312 -1.46 -2.09 -18.54
C THR A 312 -1.18 -3.57 -18.68
N LEU A 313 -0.41 -3.90 -19.72
CA LEU A 313 0.15 -5.22 -19.95
C LEU A 313 1.63 -5.04 -20.28
N GLU A 314 2.50 -5.57 -19.40
CA GLU A 314 3.94 -5.41 -19.52
C GLU A 314 4.66 -6.75 -19.58
N VAL A 315 5.61 -6.86 -20.50
CA VAL A 315 6.51 -8.01 -20.60
C VAL A 315 7.68 -7.76 -19.66
N ASN A 316 7.71 -8.47 -18.52
CA ASN A 316 8.72 -8.27 -17.47
C ASN A 316 10.00 -9.08 -17.71
N GLY A 317 9.90 -10.12 -18.53
CA GLY A 317 11.04 -10.96 -18.89
C GLY A 317 10.75 -11.79 -20.13
N ILE A 318 11.77 -12.01 -20.94
CA ILE A 318 11.76 -12.90 -22.10
C ILE A 318 13.10 -13.61 -22.17
N TRP A 319 13.10 -14.93 -22.38
CA TRP A 319 14.33 -15.71 -22.52
C TRP A 319 14.10 -16.95 -23.39
N GLY A 320 15.21 -17.51 -23.90
CA GLY A 320 15.23 -18.70 -24.76
C GLY A 320 16.36 -18.62 -25.76
N GLY A 321 16.71 -19.74 -26.36
CA GLY A 321 17.79 -19.85 -27.32
C GLY A 321 19.19 -19.62 -26.70
N PHE A 322 20.18 -19.33 -27.54
CA PHE A 322 21.56 -19.15 -27.13
C PHE A 322 21.80 -17.71 -26.65
N GLN A 323 22.30 -17.58 -25.42
CA GLN A 323 22.50 -16.28 -24.73
C GLN A 323 23.95 -16.04 -24.30
N GLN A 324 24.88 -16.93 -24.67
CA GLN A 324 26.30 -16.77 -24.32
C GLN A 324 27.06 -16.02 -25.42
N GLU A 325 28.34 -15.72 -25.17
CA GLU A 325 29.22 -15.08 -26.14
C GLU A 325 29.34 -15.93 -27.42
N GLY A 326 29.35 -15.26 -28.58
CA GLY A 326 29.49 -15.88 -29.90
C GLY A 326 28.13 -16.22 -30.54
N ILE A 327 28.14 -17.11 -31.52
CA ILE A 327 26.97 -17.53 -32.30
C ILE A 327 26.81 -19.04 -32.23
N LYS A 328 25.63 -19.51 -31.89
CA LYS A 328 25.20 -20.91 -32.05
C LYS A 328 24.08 -20.96 -33.07
N THR A 329 24.32 -21.63 -34.24
CA THR A 329 23.36 -21.71 -35.35
C THR A 329 22.26 -22.74 -35.06
N VAL A 330 21.40 -22.42 -34.07
CA VAL A 330 20.34 -23.33 -33.61
C VAL A 330 18.94 -22.79 -33.85
N LEU A 331 17.99 -23.69 -33.94
CA LEU A 331 16.57 -23.50 -33.72
C LEU A 331 16.33 -24.04 -32.30
N PRO A 332 16.00 -23.19 -31.30
CA PRO A 332 15.94 -23.63 -29.92
C PRO A 332 14.76 -24.56 -29.66
N ALA A 333 14.84 -25.35 -28.59
CA ALA A 333 13.78 -26.24 -28.15
C ALA A 333 12.63 -25.49 -27.47
N GLU A 334 12.92 -24.34 -26.81
CA GLU A 334 11.96 -23.62 -25.99
C GLU A 334 12.21 -22.10 -25.96
N ALA A 335 11.17 -21.35 -25.59
CA ALA A 335 11.22 -19.92 -25.32
C ALA A 335 10.17 -19.55 -24.27
N HIS A 336 10.44 -18.52 -23.45
CA HIS A 336 9.63 -18.17 -22.29
C HIS A 336 9.43 -16.66 -22.18
N ALA A 337 8.29 -16.26 -21.56
CA ALA A 337 8.05 -14.88 -21.15
C ALA A 337 7.29 -14.81 -19.83
N LYS A 338 7.48 -13.71 -19.10
CA LYS A 338 6.65 -13.32 -17.97
C LYS A 338 5.94 -12.03 -18.29
N ILE A 339 4.65 -12.00 -18.03
CA ILE A 339 3.76 -10.85 -18.26
C ILE A 339 3.08 -10.49 -16.95
N THR A 340 2.99 -9.20 -16.67
CA THR A 340 2.11 -8.67 -15.64
C THR A 340 1.15 -7.65 -16.22
N CYS A 341 -0.08 -7.65 -15.70
CA CYS A 341 -1.11 -6.65 -15.99
C CYS A 341 -1.36 -5.83 -14.74
N ARG A 342 -1.47 -4.50 -14.88
CA ARG A 342 -2.09 -3.65 -13.88
C ARG A 342 -3.54 -3.43 -14.27
N LEU A 343 -4.42 -3.56 -13.27
CA LEU A 343 -5.86 -3.55 -13.45
C LEU A 343 -6.45 -2.29 -12.82
N VAL A 344 -7.53 -1.79 -13.42
CA VAL A 344 -8.26 -0.62 -12.92
C VAL A 344 -9.60 -1.03 -12.31
N PRO A 345 -10.28 -0.16 -11.54
CA PRO A 345 -11.54 -0.49 -10.88
C PRO A 345 -12.52 -1.22 -11.79
N ASP A 346 -13.22 -2.20 -11.22
CA ASP A 346 -14.18 -3.15 -11.82
C ASP A 346 -13.56 -4.30 -12.62
N GLN A 347 -12.26 -4.27 -12.96
CA GLN A 347 -11.62 -5.44 -13.56
C GLN A 347 -11.37 -6.52 -12.49
N ASP A 348 -11.71 -7.76 -12.84
CA ASP A 348 -11.48 -8.94 -12.02
C ASP A 348 -10.19 -9.65 -12.47
N PRO A 349 -9.19 -9.88 -11.59
CA PRO A 349 -7.93 -10.53 -11.94
C PRO A 349 -8.12 -11.92 -12.57
N GLN A 350 -9.10 -12.71 -12.09
CA GLN A 350 -9.36 -14.03 -12.62
C GLN A 350 -9.91 -13.98 -14.05
N THR A 351 -10.84 -13.05 -14.30
CA THR A 351 -11.39 -12.82 -15.65
C THR A 351 -10.26 -12.42 -16.62
N ILE A 352 -9.36 -11.53 -16.21
CA ILE A 352 -8.23 -11.11 -17.06
C ILE A 352 -7.27 -12.28 -17.33
N LEU A 353 -6.99 -13.14 -16.35
CA LEU A 353 -6.18 -14.36 -16.58
C LEU A 353 -6.82 -15.29 -17.60
N GLU A 354 -8.14 -15.47 -17.56
CA GLU A 354 -8.87 -16.28 -18.53
C GLU A 354 -8.82 -15.68 -19.95
N LEU A 355 -8.95 -14.35 -20.07
CA LEU A 355 -8.81 -13.65 -21.35
C LEU A 355 -7.38 -13.78 -21.93
N LEU A 356 -6.35 -13.65 -21.09
CA LEU A 356 -4.95 -13.87 -21.45
C LEU A 356 -4.74 -15.29 -21.98
N GLN A 357 -5.20 -16.31 -21.26
CA GLN A 357 -5.08 -17.71 -21.66
C GLN A 357 -5.79 -17.99 -23.00
N ALA A 358 -7.00 -17.48 -23.17
CA ALA A 358 -7.77 -17.62 -24.38
C ALA A 358 -7.10 -16.94 -25.58
N HIS A 359 -6.54 -15.73 -25.38
CA HIS A 359 -5.83 -15.00 -26.42
C HIS A 359 -4.55 -15.72 -26.85
N ILE A 360 -3.73 -16.15 -25.87
CA ILE A 360 -2.49 -16.91 -26.13
C ILE A 360 -2.80 -18.18 -26.93
N LYS A 361 -3.80 -18.94 -26.51
CA LYS A 361 -4.24 -20.15 -27.21
C LYS A 361 -4.67 -19.87 -28.65
N ARG A 362 -5.39 -18.77 -28.89
CA ARG A 362 -5.84 -18.36 -30.22
C ARG A 362 -4.68 -18.01 -31.16
N HIS A 363 -3.65 -17.36 -30.62
CA HIS A 363 -2.50 -16.86 -31.37
C HIS A 363 -1.30 -17.83 -31.38
N THR A 364 -1.44 -18.99 -30.74
CA THR A 364 -0.44 -20.05 -30.80
C THR A 364 -0.35 -20.62 -32.21
N PRO A 365 0.79 -20.47 -32.93
CA PRO A 365 0.94 -21.01 -34.25
C PRO A 365 1.06 -22.55 -34.22
N PRO A 366 0.76 -23.24 -35.30
CA PRO A 366 0.98 -24.69 -35.39
C PRO A 366 2.47 -25.04 -35.24
N GLY A 367 2.76 -26.21 -34.68
CA GLY A 367 4.12 -26.74 -34.53
C GLY A 367 4.80 -26.44 -33.22
N VAL A 368 4.14 -25.76 -32.30
CA VAL A 368 4.59 -25.53 -30.88
C VAL A 368 3.50 -25.93 -29.90
N ASN A 369 3.92 -26.26 -28.69
CA ASN A 369 3.05 -26.41 -27.54
C ASN A 369 3.26 -25.23 -26.57
N VAL A 370 2.18 -24.62 -26.08
CA VAL A 370 2.26 -23.45 -25.16
C VAL A 370 1.60 -23.80 -23.84
N ILE A 371 2.31 -23.58 -22.76
CA ILE A 371 1.80 -23.66 -21.38
C ILE A 371 1.72 -22.25 -20.82
N VAL A 372 0.58 -21.92 -20.21
CA VAL A 372 0.35 -20.63 -19.56
C VAL A 372 0.10 -20.88 -18.08
N THR A 373 1.00 -20.42 -17.23
CA THR A 373 0.93 -20.60 -15.78
C THR A 373 0.64 -19.25 -15.12
N PRO A 374 -0.48 -19.10 -14.40
CA PRO A 374 -0.73 -17.89 -13.60
C PRO A 374 0.37 -17.69 -12.55
N LEU A 375 0.81 -16.45 -12.37
CA LEU A 375 1.70 -16.07 -11.28
C LEU A 375 0.92 -16.00 -9.95
N ALA A 376 1.62 -16.15 -8.83
CA ALA A 376 1.01 -16.05 -7.49
C ALA A 376 0.46 -14.65 -7.19
N PHE A 377 0.99 -13.62 -7.86
CA PHE A 377 0.56 -12.24 -7.69
C PHE A 377 -0.84 -12.03 -8.28
N GLN A 378 -1.82 -11.77 -7.40
CA GLN A 378 -3.17 -11.33 -7.75
C GLN A 378 -3.62 -10.28 -6.75
N ALA A 379 -4.03 -9.12 -7.24
CA ALA A 379 -4.57 -8.04 -6.44
C ALA A 379 -5.78 -7.43 -7.14
N TYR A 380 -6.86 -7.25 -6.40
CA TYR A 380 -8.02 -6.51 -6.92
C TYR A 380 -7.73 -5.01 -6.93
N PRO A 381 -8.22 -4.28 -7.94
CA PRO A 381 -8.17 -2.82 -7.90
C PRO A 381 -9.11 -2.27 -6.84
N TYR A 382 -8.80 -1.09 -6.34
CA TYR A 382 -9.56 -0.41 -5.30
C TYR A 382 -10.02 0.98 -5.78
N LEU A 383 -11.22 1.35 -5.41
CA LEU A 383 -11.74 2.71 -5.59
C LEU A 383 -12.75 2.98 -4.47
N ILE A 384 -12.48 4.00 -3.67
CA ILE A 384 -13.40 4.46 -2.63
C ILE A 384 -14.42 5.45 -3.25
N PRO A 385 -15.72 5.36 -2.91
CA PRO A 385 -16.71 6.34 -3.32
C PRO A 385 -16.39 7.75 -2.79
N GLU A 386 -16.72 8.78 -3.58
CA GLU A 386 -16.48 10.17 -3.18
C GLU A 386 -17.32 10.61 -1.98
N ASP A 387 -18.50 10.01 -1.83
CA ASP A 387 -19.46 10.24 -0.74
C ASP A 387 -19.26 9.31 0.45
N ASP A 388 -18.16 8.56 0.48
CA ASP A 388 -17.80 7.74 1.64
C ASP A 388 -17.60 8.60 2.88
N PRO A 389 -18.26 8.29 4.02
CA PRO A 389 -18.19 9.09 5.23
C PRO A 389 -16.78 9.28 5.79
N GLY A 390 -15.91 8.26 5.67
CA GLY A 390 -14.51 8.33 6.08
C GLY A 390 -13.74 9.36 5.25
N ASN A 391 -13.89 9.30 3.91
CA ASN A 391 -13.23 10.27 3.03
C ASN A 391 -13.73 11.70 3.22
N ILE A 392 -15.04 11.89 3.46
CA ILE A 392 -15.59 13.22 3.76
C ILE A 392 -14.96 13.78 5.03
N ALA A 393 -14.89 12.98 6.10
CA ALA A 393 -14.29 13.41 7.37
C ALA A 393 -12.79 13.70 7.22
N VAL A 394 -12.05 12.86 6.50
CA VAL A 394 -10.62 13.07 6.17
C VAL A 394 -10.44 14.37 5.40
N ARG A 395 -11.23 14.62 4.35
CA ARG A 395 -11.18 15.85 3.57
C ARG A 395 -11.36 17.09 4.45
N GLU A 396 -12.39 17.10 5.29
CA GLU A 396 -12.69 18.24 6.15
C GLU A 396 -11.56 18.56 7.13
N VAL A 397 -10.96 17.52 7.73
CA VAL A 397 -9.81 17.67 8.62
C VAL A 397 -8.57 18.17 7.87
N LEU A 398 -8.29 17.64 6.68
CA LEU A 398 -7.17 18.10 5.87
C LEU A 398 -7.33 19.56 5.45
N ILE A 399 -8.53 20.00 5.05
CA ILE A 399 -8.80 21.41 4.75
C ILE A 399 -8.56 22.30 5.99
N GLU A 400 -9.02 21.86 7.17
CA GLU A 400 -8.82 22.63 8.41
C GLU A 400 -7.34 22.75 8.78
N LEU A 401 -6.54 21.69 8.56
CA LEU A 401 -5.10 21.66 8.90
C LEU A 401 -4.22 22.40 7.89
N TYR A 402 -4.52 22.27 6.60
CA TYR A 402 -3.66 22.79 5.54
C TYR A 402 -4.19 24.11 4.93
N GLY A 403 -5.44 24.49 5.20
CA GLY A 403 -6.09 25.64 4.58
C GLY A 403 -6.32 25.48 3.07
N ARG A 404 -6.26 24.25 2.56
CA ARG A 404 -6.35 23.94 1.12
C ARG A 404 -7.15 22.68 0.87
N GLU A 405 -7.79 22.60 -0.30
CA GLU A 405 -8.43 21.39 -0.79
C GLU A 405 -7.37 20.31 -1.08
N PRO A 406 -7.57 19.07 -0.62
CA PRO A 406 -6.66 17.97 -0.94
C PRO A 406 -6.72 17.58 -2.41
N TYR A 407 -5.60 17.11 -2.97
CA TYR A 407 -5.62 16.41 -4.25
C TYR A 407 -6.23 15.02 -4.09
N TYR A 408 -7.09 14.65 -5.05
CA TYR A 408 -7.62 13.29 -5.12
C TYR A 408 -6.73 12.46 -6.02
N VAL A 409 -5.84 11.69 -5.41
CA VAL A 409 -4.82 10.91 -6.13
C VAL A 409 -5.23 9.46 -6.28
N ARG A 410 -4.69 8.82 -7.32
CA ARG A 410 -4.72 7.36 -7.46
C ARG A 410 -3.28 6.88 -7.54
N SER A 411 -3.01 5.64 -7.11
CA SER A 411 -1.68 5.03 -7.23
C SER A 411 -1.66 3.96 -8.31
N GLY A 412 -0.57 3.93 -9.04
CA GLY A 412 -0.25 2.83 -9.96
C GLY A 412 0.11 1.52 -9.25
N GLY A 413 0.41 1.60 -7.95
CA GLY A 413 0.67 0.45 -7.08
C GLY A 413 -0.61 -0.19 -6.54
N SER A 414 -0.43 -1.29 -5.83
CA SER A 414 -1.50 -2.04 -5.17
C SER A 414 -1.19 -2.10 -3.68
N ILE A 415 -2.19 -1.81 -2.85
CA ILE A 415 -2.18 -2.08 -1.40
C ILE A 415 -3.28 -3.13 -1.18
N PRO A 416 -2.92 -4.42 -1.16
CA PRO A 416 -3.91 -5.52 -1.19
C PRO A 416 -4.89 -5.47 -0.02
N VAL A 417 -4.48 -5.00 1.14
CA VAL A 417 -5.29 -4.95 2.35
C VAL A 417 -6.51 -4.04 2.22
N CYS A 418 -6.44 -2.93 1.45
CA CYS A 418 -7.59 -2.04 1.22
C CYS A 418 -8.77 -2.77 0.57
N THR A 419 -8.48 -3.56 -0.49
CA THR A 419 -9.52 -4.37 -1.15
C THR A 419 -9.97 -5.54 -0.29
N LEU A 420 -9.09 -6.06 0.54
CA LEU A 420 -9.40 -7.14 1.46
C LEU A 420 -10.43 -6.69 2.51
N PHE A 421 -10.24 -5.54 3.14
CA PHE A 421 -11.19 -4.97 4.08
C PHE A 421 -12.53 -4.68 3.42
N GLN A 422 -12.55 -4.08 2.23
CA GLN A 422 -13.77 -3.85 1.48
C GLN A 422 -14.54 -5.15 1.20
N ARG A 423 -13.86 -6.19 0.74
CA ARG A 423 -14.49 -7.45 0.32
C ARG A 423 -14.91 -8.32 1.50
N GLN A 424 -14.17 -8.34 2.58
CA GLN A 424 -14.42 -9.22 3.71
C GLN A 424 -15.19 -8.55 4.85
N LEU A 425 -14.92 -7.27 5.13
CA LEU A 425 -15.59 -6.53 6.20
C LEU A 425 -16.74 -5.65 5.68
N GLY A 426 -16.77 -5.34 4.38
CA GLY A 426 -17.72 -4.40 3.79
C GLY A 426 -17.38 -2.94 4.05
N ALA A 427 -16.18 -2.65 4.57
CA ALA A 427 -15.74 -1.32 4.96
C ALA A 427 -14.69 -0.77 3.97
N TYR A 428 -14.87 0.49 3.55
CA TYR A 428 -13.86 1.20 2.76
C TYR A 428 -12.71 1.70 3.63
N THR A 429 -11.54 1.80 3.02
CA THR A 429 -10.32 2.29 3.68
C THR A 429 -10.03 3.72 3.21
N SER A 430 -10.12 4.68 4.10
CA SER A 430 -9.60 6.03 3.89
C SER A 430 -8.13 6.08 4.33
N ASN A 431 -7.26 6.47 3.42
CA ASN A 431 -5.84 6.63 3.74
C ASN A 431 -5.63 7.95 4.50
N PHE A 432 -5.01 7.88 5.68
CA PHE A 432 -4.79 9.05 6.54
C PHE A 432 -3.43 8.96 7.23
N ALA A 433 -2.39 9.18 6.44
CA ALA A 433 -0.99 9.09 6.81
C ALA A 433 -0.26 10.37 6.41
N PHE A 434 0.95 10.58 6.94
CA PHE A 434 1.65 11.87 6.89
C PHE A 434 3.07 11.81 6.35
N ALA A 435 3.48 10.68 5.77
CA ALA A 435 4.74 10.56 5.05
C ALA A 435 4.76 11.43 3.77
N LEU A 436 5.94 11.68 3.22
CA LEU A 436 6.12 12.38 1.95
C LEU A 436 6.99 11.58 0.99
N ASP A 437 6.75 11.71 -0.31
CA ASP A 437 7.42 10.93 -1.37
C ASP A 437 8.95 11.03 -1.37
N ASP A 438 9.53 12.10 -0.81
CA ASP A 438 10.97 12.30 -0.73
C ASP A 438 11.63 11.65 0.50
N GLU A 439 10.87 10.95 1.34
CA GLU A 439 11.33 10.29 2.57
C GLU A 439 12.03 8.93 2.35
N ARG A 440 12.28 8.58 1.09
CA ARG A 440 13.12 7.44 0.67
C ARG A 440 12.62 6.07 1.14
N PHE A 441 11.32 5.82 1.02
CA PHE A 441 10.75 4.49 1.27
C PHE A 441 11.57 3.40 0.56
N HIS A 442 11.81 2.27 1.21
CA HIS A 442 12.55 1.11 0.72
C HIS A 442 14.00 1.39 0.27
N ALA A 443 14.52 2.61 0.51
CA ALA A 443 15.88 3.01 0.13
C ALA A 443 16.77 3.30 1.35
N PRO A 444 18.11 3.34 1.20
CA PRO A 444 19.01 3.83 2.23
C PRO A 444 18.71 5.27 2.65
N ASP A 445 19.00 5.58 3.92
CA ASP A 445 18.70 6.87 4.54
C ASP A 445 17.21 7.26 4.51
N GLU A 446 16.31 6.27 4.65
CA GLU A 446 14.90 6.52 4.93
C GLU A 446 14.77 7.43 6.16
N PHE A 447 13.86 8.40 6.10
CA PHE A 447 13.60 9.30 7.21
C PHE A 447 12.13 9.68 7.31
N PHE A 448 11.71 10.12 8.49
CA PHE A 448 10.40 10.70 8.71
C PHE A 448 10.54 12.12 9.28
N ARG A 449 9.71 13.05 8.81
CA ARG A 449 9.69 14.42 9.33
C ARG A 449 9.00 14.48 10.69
N LEU A 450 9.67 15.06 11.67
CA LEU A 450 9.08 15.24 13.00
C LEU A 450 7.92 16.25 12.98
N SER A 451 7.91 17.19 12.03
CA SER A 451 6.77 18.07 11.77
C SER A 451 5.54 17.28 11.29
N SER A 452 5.70 16.29 10.41
CA SER A 452 4.65 15.36 9.96
C SER A 452 4.14 14.49 11.12
N PHE A 453 5.05 13.95 11.94
CA PHE A 453 4.72 13.18 13.13
C PHE A 453 3.83 13.96 14.11
N ARG A 454 4.18 15.23 14.40
CA ARG A 454 3.37 16.09 15.25
C ARG A 454 2.03 16.50 14.62
N LYS A 455 2.05 16.84 13.33
CA LYS A 455 0.83 17.20 12.55
C LYS A 455 -0.16 16.05 12.54
N GLY A 456 0.31 14.83 12.30
CA GLY A 456 -0.51 13.63 12.27
C GLY A 456 -1.23 13.36 13.61
N GLN A 457 -0.57 13.53 14.74
CA GLN A 457 -1.19 13.37 16.06
C GLN A 457 -2.40 14.31 16.25
N THR A 458 -2.22 15.57 15.88
CA THR A 458 -3.32 16.56 15.90
C THR A 458 -4.43 16.15 14.94
N ALA A 459 -4.07 15.74 13.73
CA ALA A 459 -5.00 15.33 12.69
C ALA A 459 -5.88 14.15 13.12
N TYR A 460 -5.29 13.10 13.72
CA TYR A 460 -6.06 11.95 14.20
C TYR A 460 -7.01 12.31 15.34
N CYS A 461 -6.60 13.17 16.28
CA CYS A 461 -7.54 13.66 17.30
C CYS A 461 -8.73 14.40 16.66
N MET A 462 -8.48 15.30 15.70
CA MET A 462 -9.52 16.02 14.98
C MET A 462 -10.44 15.08 14.18
N LEU A 463 -9.86 14.04 13.52
CA LEU A 463 -10.61 13.10 12.70
C LEU A 463 -11.55 12.24 13.57
N LEU A 464 -11.06 11.69 14.67
CA LEU A 464 -11.89 10.92 15.60
C LEU A 464 -13.02 11.77 16.18
N GLU A 465 -12.77 13.04 16.53
CA GLU A 465 -13.82 13.97 16.95
C GLU A 465 -14.85 14.26 15.85
N ARG A 466 -14.39 14.38 14.60
CA ARG A 466 -15.25 14.63 13.45
C ARG A 466 -16.18 13.45 13.18
N LEU A 467 -15.66 12.23 13.21
CA LEU A 467 -16.40 11.00 13.03
C LEU A 467 -17.40 10.71 14.18
N GLY A 468 -17.16 11.29 15.36
CA GLY A 468 -18.03 11.17 16.52
C GLY A 468 -19.21 12.14 16.54
N ARG A 469 -19.32 13.07 15.63
CA ARG A 469 -20.42 14.04 15.53
C ARG A 469 -21.63 13.45 14.85
#